data_e1f4655ee924ef9c33a35884dba379c6
#
_entry.id   e1f4655ee924ef9c33a35884dba379c6
#
_cell.length_a   1.000
_cell.length_b   1.000
_cell.length_c   1.000
_cell.angle_alpha   90.00
_cell.angle_beta   90.00
_cell.angle_gamma   90.00
#
_symmetry.space_group_name_H-M   'P 1'
#
loop_
_entity.id
_entity.type
_entity.pdbx_description
1 polymer ?
#
loop_
_entity_poly.entity_id
_entity_poly.type
_entity_poly.pdbx_seq_one_letter_code
_entity_poly.pdbx_strand_id
1 'polypeptide(L)'
;MGRFEALLVSPHVVGKPPQRTLLALTAVGLLALASGGFAVGLNAGPSLWWVPPTLGIAVVAGLVGAGLVPTVGSLWLVGLWWFVFPPLVGYLTGNWAETTRYNHPRMTGYGYTSARAELLGGIEYGVRFGLLFAVGCGLVGYAVGVAVGRIAERASASE
;
A
#
# COMPACT_ATOMS: atom_id res chain seq x y z
N MET A 1 -16.76 -28.79 -5.46
CA MET A 1 -15.88 -27.66 -5.16
C MET A 1 -14.46 -28.05 -5.54
N GLY A 2 -13.86 -27.34 -6.50
CA GLY A 2 -12.52 -27.61 -6.98
C GLY A 2 -11.46 -27.21 -5.93
N ARG A 3 -10.28 -27.88 -5.96
CA ARG A 3 -9.14 -27.52 -5.09
C ARG A 3 -8.79 -26.02 -5.14
N PHE A 4 -9.05 -25.37 -6.27
CA PHE A 4 -8.78 -23.95 -6.48
C PHE A 4 -9.77 -23.05 -5.70
N GLU A 5 -11.04 -23.40 -5.64
CA GLU A 5 -12.04 -22.69 -4.83
C GLU A 5 -11.74 -22.76 -3.33
N ALA A 6 -11.30 -23.94 -2.85
CA ALA A 6 -10.91 -24.11 -1.46
C ALA A 6 -9.68 -23.27 -1.07
N LEU A 7 -8.72 -23.08 -1.99
CA LEU A 7 -7.57 -22.20 -1.79
C LEU A 7 -7.99 -20.72 -1.70
N LEU A 8 -8.90 -20.26 -2.56
CA LEU A 8 -9.37 -18.88 -2.58
C LEU A 8 -10.13 -18.47 -1.30
N VAL A 9 -10.77 -19.43 -0.64
CA VAL A 9 -11.52 -19.21 0.61
C VAL A 9 -10.65 -19.47 1.86
N SER A 10 -9.39 -19.87 1.68
CA SER A 10 -8.52 -20.21 2.81
C SER A 10 -8.27 -18.99 3.72
N PRO A 11 -8.15 -19.19 5.04
CA PRO A 11 -7.83 -18.10 5.99
C PRO A 11 -6.53 -17.37 5.68
N HIS A 12 -5.58 -18.01 5.00
CA HIS A 12 -4.33 -17.37 4.57
C HIS A 12 -4.54 -16.40 3.39
N VAL A 13 -5.55 -16.63 2.55
CA VAL A 13 -5.86 -15.77 1.41
C VAL A 13 -6.80 -14.65 1.81
N VAL A 14 -7.93 -14.98 2.46
CA VAL A 14 -9.00 -14.02 2.78
C VAL A 14 -8.79 -13.33 4.13
N GLY A 15 -8.05 -13.97 5.05
CA GLY A 15 -7.84 -13.48 6.41
C GLY A 15 -9.04 -13.70 7.35
N LYS A 16 -8.77 -13.60 8.64
CA LYS A 16 -9.82 -13.60 9.67
C LYS A 16 -10.52 -12.23 9.71
N PRO A 17 -11.86 -12.17 9.82
CA PRO A 17 -12.62 -10.91 9.76
C PRO A 17 -12.06 -9.78 10.64
N PRO A 18 -11.79 -9.97 11.95
CA PRO A 18 -11.31 -8.86 12.80
C PRO A 18 -9.93 -8.36 12.37
N GLN A 19 -9.00 -9.23 11.98
CA GLN A 19 -7.64 -8.85 11.59
C GLN A 19 -7.61 -8.08 10.26
N ARG A 20 -8.36 -8.53 9.25
CA ARG A 20 -8.45 -7.81 7.97
C ARG A 20 -9.09 -6.44 8.12
N THR A 21 -10.11 -6.30 9.01
CA THR A 21 -10.75 -5.01 9.28
C THR A 21 -9.77 -4.07 9.98
N LEU A 22 -9.05 -4.56 10.99
CA LEU A 22 -8.04 -3.78 11.68
C LEU A 22 -6.95 -3.30 10.72
N LEU A 23 -6.44 -4.17 9.84
CA LEU A 23 -5.46 -3.83 8.81
C LEU A 23 -5.97 -2.72 7.88
N ALA A 24 -7.22 -2.85 7.38
CA ALA A 24 -7.82 -1.85 6.53
C ALA A 24 -7.99 -0.50 7.24
N LEU A 25 -8.46 -0.50 8.48
CA LEU A 25 -8.59 0.72 9.30
C LEU A 25 -7.24 1.37 9.57
N THR A 26 -6.20 0.58 9.84
CA THR A 26 -4.83 1.08 10.02
C THR A 26 -4.32 1.73 8.73
N ALA A 27 -4.51 1.10 7.58
CA ALA A 27 -4.12 1.66 6.29
C ALA A 27 -4.85 2.99 6.01
N VAL A 28 -6.17 3.03 6.20
CA VAL A 28 -6.97 4.25 6.01
C VAL A 28 -6.54 5.35 6.99
N GLY A 29 -6.30 5.01 8.26
CA GLY A 29 -5.81 5.96 9.27
C GLY A 29 -4.45 6.57 8.90
N LEU A 30 -3.50 5.74 8.45
CA LEU A 30 -2.20 6.20 7.97
C LEU A 30 -2.33 7.11 6.75
N LEU A 31 -3.21 6.77 5.80
CA LEU A 31 -3.45 7.61 4.62
C LEU A 31 -4.11 8.93 4.99
N ALA A 32 -5.02 8.96 5.96
CA ALA A 32 -5.62 10.19 6.46
C ALA A 32 -4.56 11.09 7.13
N LEU A 33 -3.66 10.52 7.95
CA LEU A 33 -2.54 11.24 8.55
C LEU A 33 -1.57 11.77 7.49
N ALA A 34 -1.22 10.95 6.50
CA ALA A 34 -0.36 11.35 5.39
C ALA A 34 -0.99 12.49 4.58
N SER A 35 -2.31 12.43 4.33
CA SER A 35 -3.06 13.48 3.64
C SER A 35 -3.07 14.79 4.44
N GLY A 36 -3.29 14.70 5.76
CA GLY A 36 -3.20 15.86 6.66
C GLY A 36 -1.78 16.45 6.68
N GLY A 37 -0.76 15.62 6.80
CA GLY A 37 0.64 16.03 6.72
C GLY A 37 0.95 16.72 5.38
N PHE A 38 0.48 16.16 4.28
CA PHE A 38 0.62 16.78 2.96
C PHE A 38 -0.09 18.14 2.91
N ALA A 39 -1.28 18.30 3.48
CA ALA A 39 -2.03 19.55 3.49
C ALA A 39 -1.28 20.67 4.25
N VAL A 40 -0.62 20.35 5.37
CA VAL A 40 0.16 21.31 6.16
C VAL A 40 1.60 21.53 5.64
N GLY A 41 1.95 20.99 4.48
CA GLY A 41 3.22 21.29 3.83
C GLY A 41 4.33 20.25 4.05
N LEU A 42 4.09 19.18 4.79
CA LEU A 42 5.05 18.09 4.90
C LEU A 42 5.23 17.41 3.55
N ASN A 43 6.48 17.27 3.13
CA ASN A 43 6.78 16.57 1.88
C ASN A 43 6.83 15.06 2.12
N ALA A 44 5.70 14.39 1.96
CA ALA A 44 5.58 12.95 2.02
C ALA A 44 5.84 12.30 0.65
N GLY A 45 6.75 12.87 -0.13
CA GLY A 45 7.08 12.37 -1.48
C GLY A 45 7.53 10.91 -1.46
N PRO A 46 7.40 10.21 -2.59
CA PRO A 46 7.83 8.83 -2.71
C PRO A 46 9.33 8.73 -2.50
N SER A 47 9.71 7.97 -1.51
CA SER A 47 11.09 7.71 -1.13
C SER A 47 11.25 6.23 -0.81
N LEU A 48 12.44 5.69 -1.03
CA LEU A 48 12.79 4.32 -0.62
C LEU A 48 12.57 4.08 0.88
N TRP A 49 12.52 5.13 1.69
CA TRP A 49 12.19 5.06 3.13
C TRP A 49 10.78 4.51 3.42
N TRP A 50 9.91 4.44 2.43
CA TRP A 50 8.60 3.82 2.59
C TRP A 50 8.60 2.30 2.45
N VAL A 51 9.64 1.72 1.85
CA VAL A 51 9.75 0.27 1.69
C VAL A 51 9.80 -0.46 3.04
N PRO A 52 10.63 -0.07 4.02
CA PRO A 52 10.65 -0.73 5.32
C PRO A 52 9.31 -0.73 6.06
N PRO A 53 8.58 0.40 6.21
CA PRO A 53 7.29 0.38 6.88
C PRO A 53 6.23 -0.43 6.13
N THR A 54 6.21 -0.41 4.79
CA THR A 54 5.26 -1.22 4.01
C THR A 54 5.53 -2.72 4.16
N LEU A 55 6.81 -3.12 4.14
CA LEU A 55 7.19 -4.50 4.47
C LEU A 55 6.82 -4.85 5.91
N GLY A 56 7.06 -3.96 6.86
CA GLY A 56 6.68 -4.15 8.27
C GLY A 56 5.18 -4.40 8.44
N ILE A 57 4.34 -3.61 7.77
CA ILE A 57 2.88 -3.82 7.75
C ILE A 57 2.53 -5.20 7.19
N ALA A 58 3.17 -5.62 6.09
CA ALA A 58 2.91 -6.93 5.48
C ALA A 58 3.36 -8.08 6.39
N VAL A 59 4.50 -7.94 7.09
CA VAL A 59 4.99 -8.93 8.07
C VAL A 59 4.00 -9.05 9.24
N VAL A 60 3.57 -7.93 9.82
CA VAL A 60 2.57 -7.93 10.90
C VAL A 60 1.26 -8.56 10.43
N ALA A 61 0.80 -8.22 9.21
CA ALA A 61 -0.41 -8.82 8.63
C ALA A 61 -0.30 -10.35 8.50
N GLY A 62 0.88 -10.85 8.13
CA GLY A 62 1.18 -12.29 8.10
C GLY A 62 1.18 -12.93 9.48
N LEU A 63 1.79 -12.29 10.48
CA LEU A 63 1.82 -12.75 11.87
C LEU A 63 0.43 -12.89 12.47
N VAL A 64 -0.45 -11.91 12.26
CA VAL A 64 -1.80 -11.90 12.84
C VAL A 64 -2.83 -12.67 11.99
N GLY A 65 -2.45 -13.13 10.79
CA GLY A 65 -3.34 -13.85 9.89
C GLY A 65 -4.42 -12.96 9.24
N ALA A 66 -4.07 -11.73 8.88
CA ALA A 66 -4.98 -10.79 8.23
C ALA A 66 -5.36 -11.19 6.78
N GLY A 67 -4.64 -12.13 6.18
CA GLY A 67 -4.84 -12.63 4.83
C GLY A 67 -4.02 -11.89 3.78
N LEU A 68 -3.60 -12.62 2.76
CA LEU A 68 -2.75 -12.07 1.69
C LEU A 68 -3.49 -11.01 0.86
N VAL A 69 -4.74 -11.28 0.48
CA VAL A 69 -5.54 -10.36 -0.35
C VAL A 69 -5.80 -9.03 0.35
N PRO A 70 -6.27 -9.00 1.62
CA PRO A 70 -6.39 -7.74 2.36
C PRO A 70 -5.05 -7.02 2.54
N THR A 71 -3.94 -7.74 2.71
CA THR A 71 -2.60 -7.16 2.83
C THR A 71 -2.20 -6.45 1.53
N VAL A 72 -2.26 -7.15 0.40
CA VAL A 72 -1.96 -6.57 -0.92
C VAL A 72 -2.88 -5.39 -1.21
N GLY A 73 -4.19 -5.51 -0.94
CA GLY A 73 -5.15 -4.42 -1.14
C GLY A 73 -4.82 -3.17 -0.31
N SER A 74 -4.46 -3.35 0.96
CA SER A 74 -4.07 -2.23 1.84
C SER A 74 -2.78 -1.56 1.37
N LEU A 75 -1.77 -2.33 0.95
CA LEU A 75 -0.53 -1.78 0.41
C LEU A 75 -0.75 -1.09 -0.94
N TRP A 76 -1.66 -1.61 -1.76
CA TRP A 76 -2.03 -0.96 -3.03
C TRP A 76 -2.72 0.38 -2.81
N LEU A 77 -3.58 0.51 -1.79
CA LEU A 77 -4.16 1.81 -1.41
C LEU A 77 -3.07 2.83 -1.04
N VAL A 78 -2.01 2.40 -0.35
CA VAL A 78 -0.85 3.26 -0.07
C VAL A 78 -0.14 3.66 -1.37
N GLY A 79 0.09 2.73 -2.27
CA GLY A 79 0.66 3.01 -3.58
C GLY A 79 -0.19 3.97 -4.40
N LEU A 80 -1.51 3.75 -4.47
CA LEU A 80 -2.44 4.66 -5.13
C LEU A 80 -2.39 6.06 -4.54
N TRP A 81 -2.32 6.19 -3.21
CA TRP A 81 -2.22 7.49 -2.56
C TRP A 81 -0.99 8.26 -3.04
N TRP A 82 0.17 7.63 -3.15
CA TRP A 82 1.38 8.31 -3.60
C TRP A 82 1.32 8.82 -5.02
N PHE A 83 0.71 8.05 -5.92
CA PHE A 83 0.66 8.42 -7.33
C PHE A 83 -0.51 9.35 -7.65
N VAL A 84 -1.62 9.26 -6.90
CA VAL A 84 -2.88 9.93 -7.24
C VAL A 84 -3.15 11.15 -6.35
N PHE A 85 -2.86 11.09 -5.05
CA PHE A 85 -3.25 12.13 -4.11
C PHE A 85 -2.57 13.48 -4.39
N PRO A 86 -1.24 13.57 -4.56
CA PRO A 86 -0.60 14.84 -4.86
C PRO A 86 -1.09 15.49 -6.16
N PRO A 87 -1.18 14.79 -7.31
CA PRO A 87 -1.76 15.35 -8.52
C PRO A 87 -3.22 15.75 -8.38
N LEU A 88 -4.02 15.00 -7.61
CA LEU A 88 -5.42 15.35 -7.34
C LEU A 88 -5.52 16.68 -6.60
N VAL A 89 -4.70 16.89 -5.56
CA VAL A 89 -4.66 18.16 -4.84
C VAL A 89 -4.23 19.28 -5.78
N GLY A 90 -3.19 19.09 -6.57
CA GLY A 90 -2.73 20.07 -7.55
C GLY A 90 -3.79 20.42 -8.59
N TYR A 91 -4.55 19.42 -9.06
CA TYR A 91 -5.67 19.61 -9.98
C TYR A 91 -6.81 20.41 -9.36
N LEU A 92 -7.22 20.07 -8.12
CA LEU A 92 -8.33 20.71 -7.43
C LEU A 92 -8.01 22.14 -6.98
N THR A 93 -6.75 22.41 -6.60
CA THR A 93 -6.33 23.76 -6.14
C THR A 93 -5.85 24.66 -7.27
N GLY A 94 -5.64 24.14 -8.47
CA GLY A 94 -5.07 24.86 -9.61
C GLY A 94 -3.55 25.11 -9.53
N ASN A 95 -2.88 24.64 -8.47
CA ASN A 95 -1.46 24.97 -8.16
C ASN A 95 -0.47 23.93 -8.74
N TRP A 96 -0.91 23.05 -9.62
CA TRP A 96 -0.11 21.92 -10.14
C TRP A 96 1.19 22.34 -10.84
N ALA A 97 1.23 23.53 -11.44
CA ALA A 97 2.39 24.05 -12.17
C ALA A 97 3.43 24.75 -11.29
N GLU A 98 3.05 25.14 -10.08
CA GLU A 98 3.89 25.98 -9.22
C GLU A 98 5.02 25.21 -8.52
N THR A 99 4.79 23.94 -8.23
CA THR A 99 5.79 23.11 -7.53
C THR A 99 5.75 21.64 -7.96
N THR A 100 6.91 20.98 -7.89
CA THR A 100 7.03 19.52 -8.13
C THR A 100 6.30 18.68 -7.08
N ARG A 101 5.83 19.28 -5.99
CA ARG A 101 5.08 18.64 -4.91
C ARG A 101 3.81 17.95 -5.37
N TYR A 102 3.16 18.50 -6.40
CA TYR A 102 1.90 18.00 -6.95
C TYR A 102 2.11 17.01 -8.10
N ASN A 103 3.35 16.69 -8.42
CA ASN A 103 3.65 15.73 -9.47
C ASN A 103 3.64 14.30 -8.90
N HIS A 104 3.14 13.35 -9.70
CA HIS A 104 3.34 11.95 -9.35
C HIS A 104 4.78 11.51 -9.65
N PRO A 105 5.31 10.50 -8.94
CA PRO A 105 6.62 9.93 -9.24
C PRO A 105 6.68 9.39 -10.67
N ARG A 106 7.78 9.67 -11.39
CA ARG A 106 7.98 9.28 -12.79
C ARG A 106 9.29 8.55 -12.96
N MET A 107 9.28 7.56 -13.83
CA MET A 107 10.51 6.88 -14.26
C MET A 107 11.21 7.61 -15.43
N THR A 108 10.48 8.45 -16.18
CA THR A 108 10.99 9.21 -17.33
C THR A 108 10.73 10.69 -17.17
N GLY A 109 11.70 11.53 -17.54
CA GLY A 109 11.79 12.94 -17.18
C GLY A 109 10.88 13.93 -17.90
N TYR A 110 9.91 13.51 -18.71
CA TYR A 110 9.01 14.43 -19.41
C TYR A 110 7.81 14.78 -18.54
N GLY A 111 7.62 16.08 -18.27
CA GLY A 111 6.47 16.60 -17.55
C GLY A 111 5.17 16.51 -18.36
N TYR A 112 4.05 16.35 -17.69
CA TYR A 112 2.75 16.53 -18.34
C TYR A 112 2.48 18.02 -18.58
N THR A 113 1.67 18.30 -19.60
CA THR A 113 1.40 19.68 -20.03
C THR A 113 0.15 20.27 -19.40
N SER A 114 -0.57 19.51 -18.57
CA SER A 114 -1.76 19.97 -17.88
C SER A 114 -2.02 19.21 -16.57
N ALA A 115 -2.70 19.84 -15.62
CA ALA A 115 -3.09 19.23 -14.36
C ALA A 115 -3.90 17.93 -14.55
N ARG A 116 -4.78 17.89 -15.56
CA ARG A 116 -5.56 16.71 -15.89
C ARG A 116 -4.68 15.57 -16.40
N ALA A 117 -3.73 15.87 -17.27
CA ALA A 117 -2.80 14.85 -17.78
C ALA A 117 -1.92 14.30 -16.65
N GLU A 118 -1.47 15.16 -15.73
CA GLU A 118 -0.71 14.76 -14.54
C GLU A 118 -1.52 13.82 -13.65
N LEU A 119 -2.79 14.13 -13.38
CA LEU A 119 -3.69 13.28 -12.59
C LEU A 119 -3.94 11.93 -13.26
N LEU A 120 -4.24 11.92 -14.56
CA LEU A 120 -4.47 10.67 -15.30
C LEU A 120 -3.21 9.81 -15.35
N GLY A 121 -2.03 10.41 -15.54
CA GLY A 121 -0.76 9.73 -15.42
C GLY A 121 -0.54 9.13 -14.04
N GLY A 122 -0.83 9.88 -12.99
CA GLY A 122 -0.77 9.40 -11.61
C GLY A 122 -1.68 8.19 -11.36
N ILE A 123 -2.91 8.21 -11.89
CA ILE A 123 -3.83 7.05 -11.81
C ILE A 123 -3.24 5.84 -12.54
N GLU A 124 -2.76 6.02 -13.76
CA GLU A 124 -2.16 4.93 -14.54
C GLU A 124 -0.95 4.31 -13.82
N TYR A 125 -0.03 5.14 -13.32
CA TYR A 125 1.12 4.69 -12.54
C TYR A 125 0.72 4.02 -11.23
N GLY A 126 -0.23 4.57 -10.51
CA GLY A 126 -0.75 4.00 -9.26
C GLY A 126 -1.41 2.64 -9.45
N VAL A 127 -2.15 2.46 -10.56
CA VAL A 127 -2.75 1.15 -10.87
C VAL A 127 -1.67 0.15 -11.27
N ARG A 128 -0.72 0.52 -12.13
CA ARG A 128 0.30 -0.43 -12.63
C ARG A 128 1.42 -0.66 -11.63
N PHE A 129 2.16 0.39 -11.29
CA PHE A 129 3.36 0.27 -10.44
C PHE A 129 2.99 0.16 -8.95
N GLY A 130 1.96 0.85 -8.51
CA GLY A 130 1.44 0.70 -7.14
C GLY A 130 0.98 -0.71 -6.86
N LEU A 131 0.30 -1.38 -7.81
CA LEU A 131 -0.12 -2.77 -7.68
C LEU A 131 1.07 -3.73 -7.69
N LEU A 132 2.02 -3.55 -8.61
CA LEU A 132 3.23 -4.38 -8.65
C LEU A 132 4.03 -4.30 -7.35
N PHE A 133 4.20 -3.08 -6.82
CA PHE A 133 4.85 -2.85 -5.54
C PHE A 133 4.09 -3.54 -4.39
N ALA A 134 2.76 -3.38 -4.34
CA ALA A 134 1.92 -3.98 -3.31
C ALA A 134 1.95 -5.51 -3.35
N VAL A 135 1.93 -6.10 -4.54
CA VAL A 135 2.04 -7.57 -4.72
C VAL A 135 3.42 -8.05 -4.27
N GLY A 136 4.51 -7.40 -4.72
CA GLY A 136 5.87 -7.78 -4.33
C GLY A 136 6.11 -7.68 -2.83
N CYS A 137 5.87 -6.52 -2.23
CA CYS A 137 6.02 -6.31 -0.79
C CYS A 137 5.03 -7.15 0.03
N GLY A 138 3.79 -7.29 -0.45
CA GLY A 138 2.75 -8.06 0.20
C GLY A 138 3.08 -9.55 0.27
N LEU A 139 3.50 -10.14 -0.84
CA LEU A 139 3.89 -11.55 -0.89
C LEU A 139 5.08 -11.84 0.03
N VAL A 140 6.16 -11.08 -0.12
CA VAL A 140 7.39 -11.28 0.67
C VAL A 140 7.13 -11.04 2.15
N GLY A 141 6.58 -9.89 2.52
CA GLY A 141 6.34 -9.54 3.91
C GLY A 141 5.35 -10.49 4.58
N TYR A 142 4.23 -10.80 3.92
CA TYR A 142 3.24 -11.72 4.46
C TYR A 142 3.82 -13.12 4.69
N ALA A 143 4.59 -13.66 3.73
CA ALA A 143 5.23 -14.97 3.86
C ALA A 143 6.23 -15.00 5.03
N VAL A 144 7.04 -13.95 5.19
CA VAL A 144 7.95 -13.79 6.34
C VAL A 144 7.16 -13.76 7.65
N GLY A 145 6.07 -12.99 7.73
CA GLY A 145 5.22 -12.92 8.92
C GLY A 145 4.64 -14.29 9.32
N VAL A 146 4.09 -15.02 8.35
CA VAL A 146 3.57 -16.37 8.58
C VAL A 146 4.68 -17.33 9.04
N ALA A 147 5.87 -17.25 8.45
CA ALA A 147 7.00 -18.10 8.83
C ALA A 147 7.46 -17.81 10.27
N VAL A 148 7.60 -16.54 10.64
CA VAL A 148 7.99 -16.12 12.00
C VAL A 148 6.93 -16.56 13.02
N GLY A 149 5.63 -16.39 12.72
CA GLY A 149 4.55 -16.85 13.60
C GLY A 149 4.61 -18.34 13.87
N ARG A 150 4.82 -19.17 12.84
CA ARG A 150 4.96 -20.63 12.98
C ARG A 150 6.19 -21.05 13.80
N ILE A 151 7.30 -20.32 13.68
CA ILE A 151 8.52 -20.60 14.47
C ILE A 151 8.24 -20.27 15.94
N ALA A 152 7.62 -19.15 16.24
CA ALA A 152 7.28 -18.72 17.59
C ALA A 152 6.34 -19.73 18.27
N GLU A 153 5.28 -20.20 17.57
CA GLU A 153 4.36 -21.22 18.09
C GLU A 153 5.09 -22.54 18.44
N ARG A 154 6.04 -22.98 17.60
CA ARG A 154 6.81 -24.21 17.86
C ARG A 154 7.75 -24.07 19.06
N ALA A 155 8.38 -22.90 19.24
CA ALA A 155 9.24 -22.62 20.39
C ALA A 155 8.47 -22.66 21.71
N SER A 156 7.26 -22.07 21.72
CA SER A 156 6.39 -22.07 22.92
C SER A 156 5.82 -23.44 23.27
N ALA A 157 5.70 -24.35 22.30
CA ALA A 157 5.18 -25.71 22.53
C ALA A 157 6.27 -26.69 23.06
N SER A 158 7.53 -26.26 23.10
CA SER A 158 8.66 -27.07 23.57
C SER A 158 9.08 -26.78 25.02
N GLU A 159 8.44 -25.78 25.65
CA GLU A 159 8.58 -25.45 27.10
C GLU A 159 7.51 -26.11 27.94
#